data_7c026fde04077ebe1c406a3333652400
#
_entry.id   7c026fde04077ebe1c406a3333652400
#
_cell.length_a   1.000
_cell.length_b   1.000
_cell.length_c   1.000
_cell.angle_alpha   90.00
_cell.angle_beta   90.00
_cell.angle_gamma   90.00
#
_symmetry.space_group_name_H-M   'P 1'
#
loop_
_entity.id
_entity.type
_entity.pdbx_description
1 polymer ?
#
loop_
_entity_poly.entity_id
_entity_poly.type
_entity_poly.pdbx_seq_one_letter_code
_entity_poly.pdbx_strand_id
1 'polypeptide(L)'
;KDSEDPKKFAEIINEKFKGRLISYSNGQWINTVKYGTSKATGITHYAKMFGIDKKDIYTVGDFFNDLPMLQAFDGYVVSTCHPEMKKLIPNVCEDIAHLIEIASRIINRYYSIKEIEYYEI
;
A
#
# COMPACT_ATOMS: atom_id res chain seq x y z
N LYS A 1 14.14 13.35 25.06
CA LYS A 1 15.42 12.69 25.21
C LYS A 1 15.26 11.21 24.95
N ASP A 2 16.33 10.48 25.11
CA ASP A 2 16.49 9.07 24.71
C ASP A 2 15.45 8.09 25.24
N SER A 3 14.68 8.47 26.23
CA SER A 3 13.60 7.68 26.82
C SER A 3 12.21 8.00 26.27
N GLU A 4 12.11 8.90 25.32
CA GLU A 4 10.81 9.33 24.83
C GLU A 4 10.29 8.40 23.72
N ASP A 5 9.08 7.91 23.96
CA ASP A 5 8.40 6.99 23.05
C ASP A 5 7.95 7.73 21.78
N PRO A 6 8.44 7.35 20.59
CA PRO A 6 8.03 7.98 19.33
C PRO A 6 6.52 7.95 19.10
N LYS A 7 5.82 6.93 19.58
CA LYS A 7 4.37 6.84 19.49
C LYS A 7 3.67 7.96 20.22
N LYS A 8 4.13 8.26 21.45
CA LYS A 8 3.57 9.36 22.24
C LYS A 8 3.80 10.71 21.57
N PHE A 9 4.97 10.89 20.98
CA PHE A 9 5.26 12.11 20.23
C PHE A 9 4.35 12.27 19.01
N ALA A 10 4.17 11.21 18.25
CA ALA A 10 3.25 11.22 17.12
C ALA A 10 1.82 11.55 17.55
N GLU A 11 1.35 10.98 18.67
CA GLU A 11 0.03 11.28 19.23
C GLU A 11 -0.11 12.75 19.63
N ILE A 12 0.91 13.33 20.23
CA ILE A 12 0.91 14.75 20.62
C ILE A 12 0.81 15.64 19.38
N ILE A 13 1.58 15.35 18.33
CA ILE A 13 1.54 16.09 17.08
C ILE A 13 0.16 15.96 16.42
N ASN A 14 -0.40 14.76 16.38
CA ASN A 14 -1.70 14.51 15.80
C ASN A 14 -2.82 15.26 16.52
N GLU A 15 -2.75 15.35 17.83
CA GLU A 15 -3.72 16.12 18.61
C GLU A 15 -3.57 17.61 18.39
N LYS A 16 -2.34 18.12 18.47
CA LYS A 16 -2.06 19.56 18.36
C LYS A 16 -2.34 20.11 16.95
N PHE A 17 -2.09 19.34 15.92
CA PHE A 17 -2.23 19.76 14.53
C PHE A 17 -3.33 19.00 13.78
N LYS A 18 -4.35 18.60 14.50
CA LYS A 18 -5.47 17.83 13.98
C LYS A 18 -6.06 18.46 12.71
N GLY A 19 -6.18 17.64 11.66
CA GLY A 19 -6.68 18.10 10.36
C GLY A 19 -5.68 18.85 9.49
N ARG A 20 -4.48 19.14 9.99
CA ARG A 20 -3.43 19.85 9.24
C ARG A 20 -2.20 19.01 9.00
N LEU A 21 -1.75 18.29 10.01
CA LEU A 21 -0.61 17.36 9.93
C LEU A 21 -1.02 15.99 10.46
N ILE A 22 -0.33 14.98 10.00
CA ILE A 22 -0.41 13.63 10.56
C ILE A 22 0.99 13.10 10.79
N SER A 23 1.20 12.53 11.96
CA SER A 23 2.46 11.93 12.37
C SER A 23 2.27 10.46 12.70
N TYR A 24 3.25 9.66 12.35
CA TYR A 24 3.29 8.25 12.71
C TYR A 24 4.73 7.84 13.05
N SER A 25 4.86 6.91 13.95
CA SER A 25 6.16 6.35 14.32
C SER A 25 6.55 5.22 13.36
N ASN A 26 7.83 5.18 13.03
CA ASN A 26 8.44 4.09 12.27
C ASN A 26 9.73 3.71 12.99
N GLY A 27 9.65 2.68 13.85
CA GLY A 27 10.73 2.36 14.77
C GLY A 27 11.01 3.53 15.72
N GLN A 28 12.24 4.05 15.66
CA GLN A 28 12.66 5.20 16.46
C GLN A 28 12.41 6.55 15.77
N TRP A 29 11.89 6.53 14.56
CA TRP A 29 11.67 7.72 13.75
C TRP A 29 10.21 8.16 13.82
N ILE A 30 10.00 9.45 13.66
CA ILE A 30 8.68 10.05 13.50
C ILE A 30 8.63 10.67 12.12
N ASN A 31 7.62 10.28 11.36
CA ASN A 31 7.33 10.88 10.07
C ASN A 31 6.11 11.78 10.21
N THR A 32 6.26 13.02 9.81
CA THR A 32 5.18 14.01 9.85
C THR A 32 4.93 14.52 8.44
N VAL A 33 3.69 14.45 8.00
CA VAL A 33 3.29 14.85 6.66
C VAL A 33 2.00 15.67 6.73
N LYS A 34 1.66 16.33 5.64
CA LYS A 34 0.39 17.03 5.52
C LYS A 34 -0.76 16.04 5.71
N TYR A 35 -1.80 16.45 6.43
CA TYR A 35 -2.99 15.62 6.62
C TYR A 35 -3.57 15.19 5.27
N GLY A 36 -3.93 13.93 5.17
CA GLY A 36 -4.41 13.32 3.92
C GLY A 36 -3.31 12.76 3.04
N THR A 37 -2.03 12.98 3.37
CA THR A 37 -0.90 12.38 2.65
C THR A 37 -0.65 10.97 3.17
N SER A 38 -0.64 10.00 2.28
CA SER A 38 -0.33 8.60 2.57
C SER A 38 0.21 7.92 1.32
N LYS A 39 0.71 6.70 1.46
CA LYS A 39 1.09 5.89 0.29
C LYS A 39 -0.11 5.69 -0.63
N ALA A 40 -1.29 5.44 -0.08
CA ALA A 40 -2.51 5.27 -0.86
C ALA A 40 -2.87 6.52 -1.66
N THR A 41 -2.86 7.70 -1.04
CA THR A 41 -3.19 8.95 -1.74
C THR A 41 -2.13 9.32 -2.78
N GLY A 42 -0.86 9.04 -2.51
CA GLY A 42 0.22 9.23 -3.48
C GLY A 42 0.05 8.38 -4.72
N ILE A 43 -0.23 7.09 -4.56
CA ILE A 43 -0.49 6.17 -5.67
C ILE A 43 -1.73 6.59 -6.44
N THR A 44 -2.81 6.93 -5.75
CA THR A 44 -4.05 7.39 -6.38
C THR A 44 -3.82 8.63 -7.25
N HIS A 45 -3.07 9.59 -6.73
CA HIS A 45 -2.73 10.81 -7.47
C HIS A 45 -1.90 10.50 -8.72
N TYR A 46 -0.86 9.68 -8.59
CA TYR A 46 -0.02 9.26 -9.71
C TYR A 46 -0.83 8.52 -10.78
N ALA A 47 -1.65 7.57 -10.37
CA ALA A 47 -2.50 6.81 -11.28
C ALA A 47 -3.46 7.70 -12.05
N LYS A 48 -4.03 8.70 -11.39
CA LYS A 48 -4.92 9.68 -12.00
C LYS A 48 -4.21 10.54 -13.04
N MET A 49 -2.97 10.97 -12.75
CA MET A 49 -2.16 11.76 -13.67
C MET A 49 -1.83 10.99 -14.96
N PHE A 50 -1.61 9.70 -14.88
CA PHE A 50 -1.16 8.86 -16.00
C PHE A 50 -2.24 7.95 -16.57
N GLY A 51 -3.48 8.08 -16.12
CA GLY A 51 -4.61 7.29 -16.62
C GLY A 51 -4.49 5.79 -16.34
N ILE A 52 -3.89 5.43 -15.19
CA ILE A 52 -3.72 4.03 -14.78
C ILE A 52 -4.95 3.57 -14.02
N ASP A 53 -5.57 2.48 -14.45
CA ASP A 53 -6.70 1.89 -13.77
C ASP A 53 -6.29 1.23 -12.45
N LYS A 54 -7.14 1.31 -11.45
CA LYS A 54 -6.91 0.68 -10.14
C LYS A 54 -6.60 -0.81 -10.26
N LYS A 55 -7.25 -1.54 -11.16
CA LYS A 55 -7.02 -2.96 -11.42
C LYS A 55 -5.60 -3.30 -11.88
N ASP A 56 -4.87 -2.31 -12.40
CA ASP A 56 -3.51 -2.48 -12.90
C ASP A 56 -2.46 -2.09 -11.84
N ILE A 57 -2.90 -1.79 -10.62
CA ILE A 57 -2.03 -1.41 -9.52
C ILE A 57 -1.90 -2.58 -8.55
N TYR A 58 -0.66 -2.99 -8.31
CA TYR A 58 -0.32 -4.04 -7.36
C TYR A 58 0.49 -3.44 -6.23
N THR A 59 0.07 -3.69 -5.00
CA THR A 59 0.74 -3.19 -3.81
C THR A 59 1.15 -4.33 -2.90
N VAL A 60 2.25 -4.14 -2.19
CA VAL A 60 2.78 -5.11 -1.24
C VAL A 60 3.30 -4.40 -0.01
N GLY A 61 3.14 -5.02 1.14
CA GLY A 61 3.61 -4.47 2.39
C GLY A 61 3.78 -5.55 3.46
N ASP A 62 4.37 -5.17 4.57
CA ASP A 62 4.72 -6.08 5.65
C ASP A 62 4.27 -5.61 7.03
N PHE A 63 3.84 -4.37 7.16
CA PHE A 63 3.52 -3.79 8.46
C PHE A 63 2.33 -2.82 8.41
N PHE A 64 1.85 -2.42 9.58
CA PHE A 64 0.62 -1.63 9.73
C PHE A 64 0.64 -0.27 9.05
N ASN A 65 1.81 0.33 8.87
CA ASN A 65 1.92 1.59 8.12
C ASN A 65 1.55 1.45 6.65
N ASP A 66 1.57 0.24 6.10
CA ASP A 66 1.16 -0.05 4.72
C ASP A 66 -0.32 -0.37 4.59
N LEU A 67 -1.00 -0.60 5.71
CA LEU A 67 -2.38 -1.09 5.71
C LEU A 67 -3.36 -0.25 4.88
N PRO A 68 -3.37 1.08 4.96
CA PRO A 68 -4.27 1.88 4.13
C PRO A 68 -4.02 1.69 2.63
N MET A 69 -2.77 1.57 2.21
CA MET A 69 -2.40 1.31 0.83
C MET A 69 -2.89 -0.08 0.38
N LEU A 70 -2.65 -1.09 1.19
CA LEU A 70 -3.04 -2.47 0.87
C LEU A 70 -4.55 -2.62 0.77
N GLN A 71 -5.29 -1.97 1.66
CA GLN A 71 -6.76 -1.99 1.62
C GLN A 71 -7.31 -1.22 0.43
N ALA A 72 -6.69 -0.11 0.05
CA ALA A 72 -7.15 0.71 -1.07
C ALA A 72 -6.99 0.01 -2.44
N PHE A 73 -6.01 -0.88 -2.59
CA PHE A 73 -5.65 -1.48 -3.88
C PHE A 73 -5.69 -3.01 -3.89
N ASP A 74 -6.43 -3.62 -2.96
CA ASP A 74 -6.50 -5.09 -2.82
C ASP A 74 -5.10 -5.72 -2.79
N GLY A 75 -4.21 -5.12 -1.99
CA GLY A 75 -2.79 -5.43 -1.97
C GLY A 75 -2.46 -6.78 -1.33
N TYR A 76 -1.18 -7.08 -1.35
CA TYR A 76 -0.61 -8.32 -0.82
C TYR A 76 0.25 -8.04 0.39
N VAL A 77 0.24 -8.94 1.35
CA VAL A 77 1.25 -8.99 2.41
C VAL A 77 2.28 -10.05 2.09
N VAL A 78 3.54 -9.81 2.48
CA VAL A 78 4.56 -10.85 2.38
C VAL A 78 4.36 -11.90 3.48
N SER A 79 4.74 -13.14 3.19
CA SER A 79 4.52 -14.27 4.12
C SER A 79 5.18 -14.07 5.48
N THR A 80 6.23 -13.28 5.56
CA THR A 80 6.98 -12.95 6.78
C THR A 80 6.43 -11.74 7.53
N CYS A 81 5.30 -11.17 7.09
CA CYS A 81 4.68 -10.02 7.76
C CYS A 81 4.18 -10.36 9.17
N HIS A 82 3.84 -9.32 9.91
CA HIS A 82 3.21 -9.48 11.23
C HIS A 82 1.94 -10.33 11.11
N PRO A 83 1.72 -11.36 11.99
CA PRO A 83 0.57 -12.26 11.89
C PRO A 83 -0.79 -11.56 11.84
N GLU A 84 -0.94 -10.45 12.54
CA GLU A 84 -2.19 -9.67 12.52
C GLU A 84 -2.48 -9.06 11.15
N MET A 85 -1.45 -8.77 10.35
CA MET A 85 -1.63 -8.28 8.99
C MET A 85 -2.30 -9.31 8.09
N LYS A 86 -1.99 -10.59 8.27
CA LYS A 86 -2.62 -11.68 7.49
C LYS A 86 -4.11 -11.82 7.76
N LYS A 87 -4.57 -11.40 8.94
CA LYS A 87 -6.00 -11.37 9.27
C LYS A 87 -6.74 -10.24 8.57
N LEU A 88 -6.05 -9.15 8.29
CA LEU A 88 -6.64 -7.94 7.70
C LEU A 88 -6.53 -7.93 6.17
N ILE A 89 -5.49 -8.54 5.63
CA ILE A 89 -5.21 -8.59 4.19
C ILE A 89 -5.21 -10.05 3.74
N PRO A 90 -6.19 -10.48 2.93
CA PRO A 90 -6.31 -11.89 2.55
C PRO A 90 -5.28 -12.36 1.53
N ASN A 91 -4.73 -11.45 0.73
CA ASN A 91 -3.78 -11.80 -0.31
C ASN A 91 -2.36 -11.89 0.28
N VAL A 92 -1.72 -13.03 0.09
CA VAL A 92 -0.36 -13.29 0.60
C VAL A 92 0.55 -13.68 -0.56
N CYS A 93 1.74 -13.11 -0.61
CA CYS A 93 2.81 -13.54 -1.50
C CYS A 93 4.06 -13.88 -0.68
N GLU A 94 4.97 -14.65 -1.24
CA GLU A 94 6.20 -15.02 -0.53
C GLU A 94 7.14 -13.82 -0.40
N ASP A 95 7.33 -13.11 -1.50
CA ASP A 95 8.18 -11.93 -1.61
C ASP A 95 7.75 -11.06 -2.80
N ILE A 96 8.49 -10.00 -3.05
CA ILE A 96 8.19 -9.08 -4.17
C ILE A 96 8.33 -9.79 -5.52
N ALA A 97 9.31 -10.67 -5.68
CA ALA A 97 9.50 -11.43 -6.93
C ALA A 97 8.29 -12.32 -7.22
N HIS A 98 7.75 -12.98 -6.20
CA HIS A 98 6.53 -13.77 -6.30
C HIS A 98 5.32 -12.91 -6.70
N LEU A 99 5.19 -11.71 -6.14
CA LEU A 99 4.13 -10.78 -6.54
C LEU A 99 4.25 -10.37 -8.02
N ILE A 100 5.45 -10.09 -8.49
CA ILE A 100 5.69 -9.76 -9.90
C ILE A 100 5.28 -10.93 -10.79
N GLU A 101 5.55 -12.14 -10.40
CA GLU A 101 5.13 -13.35 -11.12
C GLU A 101 3.60 -13.46 -11.19
N ILE A 102 2.92 -13.26 -10.06
CA ILE A 102 1.45 -13.26 -10.01
C ILE A 102 0.87 -12.20 -10.93
N ALA A 103 1.37 -10.97 -10.85
CA ALA A 103 0.93 -9.85 -11.68
C ALA A 103 1.16 -10.12 -13.16
N SER A 104 2.31 -10.67 -13.52
CA SER A 104 2.64 -11.03 -14.90
C SER A 104 1.69 -12.08 -15.47
N ARG A 105 1.30 -13.07 -14.69
CA ARG A 105 0.33 -14.08 -15.11
C ARG A 105 -1.05 -13.48 -15.36
N ILE A 106 -1.50 -12.56 -14.50
CA ILE A 106 -2.78 -11.88 -14.66
C ILE A 106 -2.77 -11.02 -15.92
N ILE A 107 -1.71 -10.25 -16.13
CA ILE A 107 -1.54 -9.39 -17.31
C ILE A 107 -1.52 -10.22 -18.58
N ASN A 108 -0.73 -11.29 -18.63
CA ASN A 108 -0.63 -12.17 -19.79
C ASN A 108 -1.97 -12.82 -20.14
N ARG A 109 -2.73 -13.25 -19.14
CA ARG A 109 -4.06 -13.80 -19.33
C ARG A 109 -5.01 -12.75 -19.93
N TYR A 110 -4.97 -11.53 -19.43
CA TYR A 110 -5.80 -10.44 -19.92
C TYR A 110 -5.47 -10.12 -21.41
N TYR A 111 -4.20 -9.99 -21.74
CA TYR A 111 -3.80 -9.72 -23.14
C TYR A 111 -4.10 -10.87 -24.07
N SER A 112 -3.96 -12.12 -23.65
CA SER A 112 -4.33 -13.30 -24.44
C SER A 112 -5.82 -13.28 -24.79
N ILE A 113 -6.70 -12.94 -23.83
CA ILE A 113 -8.13 -12.80 -24.08
C ILE A 113 -8.41 -11.68 -25.07
N LYS A 114 -7.74 -10.53 -24.94
CA LYS A 114 -7.87 -9.41 -25.87
C LYS A 114 -7.43 -9.74 -27.29
N GLU A 115 -6.36 -10.49 -27.45
CA GLU A 115 -5.92 -10.97 -28.76
C GLU A 115 -6.96 -11.88 -29.41
N ILE A 116 -7.54 -12.82 -28.67
CA ILE A 116 -8.60 -13.70 -29.14
C ILE A 116 -9.80 -12.87 -29.61
N GLU A 117 -10.28 -11.92 -28.81
CA GLU A 117 -11.39 -11.02 -29.17
C GLU A 117 -11.09 -10.26 -30.47
N TYR A 118 -9.84 -9.80 -30.65
CA TYR A 118 -9.43 -9.07 -31.84
C TYR A 118 -9.49 -9.95 -33.09
N TYR A 119 -9.09 -11.21 -33.02
CA TYR A 119 -9.06 -12.11 -34.18
C TYR A 119 -10.42 -12.75 -34.50
N GLU A 120 -11.37 -12.73 -33.58
CA GLU A 120 -12.74 -13.22 -33.81
C GLU A 120 -13.66 -12.22 -34.50
N ILE A 121 -13.24 -10.98 -34.63
CA ILE A 121 -13.97 -9.93 -35.33
C ILE A 121 -13.69 -10.02 -36.84
#